data_86b5789c7e332e7409ed08a19a61068a
#
_entry.id   86b5789c7e332e7409ed08a19a61068a
#
_cell.length_a   1.000
_cell.length_b   1.000
_cell.length_c   1.000
_cell.angle_alpha   90.00
_cell.angle_beta   90.00
_cell.angle_gamma   90.00
#
_symmetry.space_group_name_H-M   'P 1'
#
loop_
_entity.id
_entity.type
_entity.pdbx_description
1 polymer ?
#
loop_
_entity_poly.entity_id
_entity_poly.type
_entity_poly.pdbx_seq_one_letter_code
_entity_poly.pdbx_strand_id
1 'polypeptide(L)'
;MKLDLTDATFIIPIRIESEDRLRNVITSVAFLLNNFNTNILIKEVDKTSVFKERALPQLESFFGEVNVKHVFEESDEPLFHRQKVLNEMIVEADTEIVVNYDCDVILPLESYVTAYMGIKEKVYDVVYPYGDGMYQRQVNAEDKIVSA
;
A
#
# COMPACT_ATOMS: atom_id res chain seq x y z
N MET A 1 -17.56 -4.78 8.19
CA MET A 1 -17.39 -3.35 8.59
C MET A 1 -15.94 -2.96 8.42
N LYS A 2 -15.70 -1.82 7.80
CA LYS A 2 -14.34 -1.31 7.61
C LYS A 2 -13.93 -0.44 8.80
N LEU A 3 -12.64 -0.54 9.16
CA LEU A 3 -12.07 0.30 10.20
C LEU A 3 -11.79 1.70 9.65
N ASP A 4 -12.05 2.73 10.46
CA ASP A 4 -11.90 4.13 10.05
C ASP A 4 -10.47 4.62 10.27
N LEU A 5 -9.73 4.78 9.18
CA LEU A 5 -8.39 5.36 9.14
C LEU A 5 -8.35 6.54 8.15
N THR A 6 -9.40 7.36 8.15
CA THR A 6 -9.55 8.47 7.18
C THR A 6 -8.55 9.60 7.39
N ASP A 7 -7.92 9.68 8.54
CA ASP A 7 -6.85 10.64 8.83
C ASP A 7 -5.44 10.08 8.53
N ALA A 8 -5.37 8.91 7.90
CA ALA A 8 -4.13 8.30 7.45
C ALA A 8 -4.11 8.13 5.93
N THR A 9 -2.91 8.22 5.37
CA THR A 9 -2.66 7.93 3.95
C THR A 9 -1.61 6.84 3.85
N PHE A 10 -1.96 5.74 3.18
CA PHE A 10 -1.00 4.72 2.79
C PHE A 10 -0.31 5.16 1.53
N ILE A 11 1.01 5.36 1.59
CA ILE A 11 1.82 5.74 0.43
C ILE A 11 2.54 4.51 -0.10
N ILE A 12 2.31 4.19 -1.36
CA ILE A 12 2.80 2.96 -1.99
C ILE A 12 3.55 3.31 -3.28
N PRO A 13 4.90 3.37 -3.23
CA PRO A 13 5.69 3.56 -4.44
C PRO A 13 5.79 2.25 -5.20
N ILE A 14 5.55 2.29 -6.50
CA ILE A 14 5.55 1.07 -7.32
C ILE A 14 6.29 1.22 -8.65
N ARG A 15 6.86 0.09 -9.07
CA ARG A 15 7.22 -0.22 -10.44
C ARG A 15 6.92 -1.70 -10.64
N ILE A 16 6.00 -2.03 -11.51
CA ILE A 16 5.53 -3.40 -11.70
C ILE A 16 6.36 -4.06 -12.80
N GLU A 17 7.37 -4.81 -12.40
CA GLU A 17 8.36 -5.39 -13.31
C GLU A 17 8.10 -6.87 -13.63
N SER A 18 7.12 -7.49 -12.96
CA SER A 18 6.82 -8.92 -13.11
C SER A 18 5.36 -9.21 -12.80
N GLU A 19 4.89 -10.39 -13.23
CA GLU A 19 3.53 -10.86 -12.90
C GLU A 19 3.36 -11.06 -11.39
N ASP A 20 4.40 -11.52 -10.71
CA ASP A 20 4.36 -11.67 -9.25
C ASP A 20 4.19 -10.33 -8.55
N ARG A 21 4.91 -9.30 -9.00
CA ARG A 21 4.77 -7.96 -8.44
C ARG A 21 3.39 -7.37 -8.73
N LEU A 22 2.85 -7.61 -9.92
CA LEU A 22 1.48 -7.20 -10.25
C LEU A 22 0.48 -7.83 -9.29
N ARG A 23 0.60 -9.12 -9.05
CA ARG A 23 -0.26 -9.84 -8.10
C ARG A 23 -0.13 -9.28 -6.70
N ASN A 24 1.10 -9.00 -6.26
CA ASN A 24 1.36 -8.42 -4.94
C ASN A 24 0.69 -7.06 -4.78
N VAL A 25 0.82 -6.19 -5.77
CA VAL A 25 0.17 -4.85 -5.76
C VAL A 25 -1.33 -4.98 -5.66
N ILE A 26 -1.95 -5.82 -6.50
CA ILE A 26 -3.40 -6.03 -6.49
C ILE A 26 -3.86 -6.56 -5.13
N THR A 27 -3.17 -7.56 -4.61
CA THR A 27 -3.52 -8.19 -3.33
C THR A 27 -3.41 -7.21 -2.17
N SER A 28 -2.33 -6.46 -2.10
CA SER A 28 -2.10 -5.50 -1.02
C SER A 28 -3.11 -4.37 -1.04
N VAL A 29 -3.39 -3.81 -2.21
CA VAL A 29 -4.39 -2.74 -2.35
C VAL A 29 -5.79 -3.27 -2.04
N ALA A 30 -6.12 -4.47 -2.53
CA ALA A 30 -7.40 -5.12 -2.23
C ALA A 30 -7.58 -5.34 -0.71
N PHE A 31 -6.52 -5.76 -0.03
CA PHE A 31 -6.54 -5.92 1.43
C PHE A 31 -6.87 -4.60 2.13
N LEU A 32 -6.21 -3.51 1.73
CA LEU A 32 -6.47 -2.19 2.31
C LEU A 32 -7.91 -1.73 2.05
N LEU A 33 -8.37 -1.87 0.81
CA LEU A 33 -9.72 -1.46 0.41
C LEU A 33 -10.81 -2.26 1.13
N ASN A 34 -10.54 -3.55 1.38
CA ASN A 34 -11.51 -4.42 2.03
C ASN A 34 -11.66 -4.15 3.53
N ASN A 35 -10.58 -3.71 4.18
CA ASN A 35 -10.52 -3.63 5.64
C ASN A 35 -10.59 -2.22 6.22
N PHE A 36 -10.23 -1.20 5.44
CA PHE A 36 -10.11 0.17 5.94
C PHE A 36 -10.84 1.19 5.08
N ASN A 37 -11.46 2.16 5.74
CA ASN A 37 -11.77 3.45 5.15
C ASN A 37 -10.55 4.33 5.35
N THR A 38 -9.76 4.52 4.29
CA THR A 38 -8.50 5.24 4.38
C THR A 38 -8.17 5.89 3.04
N ASN A 39 -7.09 6.65 3.01
CA ASN A 39 -6.57 7.23 1.78
C ASN A 39 -5.42 6.37 1.29
N ILE A 40 -5.43 6.05 0.00
CA ILE A 40 -4.38 5.29 -0.64
C ILE A 40 -3.79 6.15 -1.77
N LEU A 41 -2.50 6.44 -1.67
CA LEU A 41 -1.75 7.15 -2.68
C LEU A 41 -0.74 6.20 -3.29
N ILE A 42 -0.85 5.97 -4.59
CA ILE A 42 0.07 5.13 -5.35
C ILE A 42 0.84 6.00 -6.33
N LYS A 43 2.16 5.95 -6.28
CA LYS A 43 2.99 6.61 -7.28
C LYS A 43 3.78 5.56 -8.05
N GLU A 44 3.54 5.54 -9.35
CA GLU A 44 4.17 4.61 -10.28
C GLU A 44 5.16 5.37 -11.15
N VAL A 45 6.41 4.89 -11.19
CA VAL A 45 7.46 5.45 -12.04
C VAL A 45 7.95 4.35 -12.96
N ASP A 46 7.57 4.44 -14.24
CA ASP A 46 7.84 3.39 -15.22
C ASP A 46 7.74 3.96 -16.63
N LYS A 47 8.06 3.16 -17.63
CA LYS A 47 7.88 3.53 -19.04
C LYS A 47 6.41 3.63 -19.42
N THR A 48 5.59 2.70 -18.91
CA THR A 48 4.14 2.66 -19.12
C THR A 48 3.45 2.37 -17.79
N SER A 49 2.19 2.76 -17.68
CA SER A 49 1.43 2.53 -16.47
C SER A 49 0.81 1.13 -16.47
N VAL A 50 1.50 0.18 -15.86
CA VAL A 50 0.99 -1.19 -15.67
C VAL A 50 -0.16 -1.19 -14.67
N PHE A 51 -0.09 -0.33 -13.65
CA PHE A 51 -1.17 -0.22 -12.66
C PHE A 51 -2.50 0.17 -13.32
N LYS A 52 -2.50 1.22 -14.14
CA LYS A 52 -3.71 1.70 -14.82
C LYS A 52 -4.26 0.66 -15.81
N GLU A 53 -3.38 -0.02 -16.53
CA GLU A 53 -3.78 -0.96 -17.57
C GLU A 53 -4.21 -2.31 -17.05
N ARG A 54 -3.59 -2.81 -15.98
CA ARG A 54 -3.75 -4.18 -15.54
C ARG A 54 -4.23 -4.34 -14.09
N ALA A 55 -3.79 -3.51 -13.17
CA ALA A 55 -4.17 -3.62 -11.77
C ALA A 55 -5.54 -2.97 -11.49
N LEU A 56 -5.71 -1.74 -11.91
CA LEU A 56 -6.94 -0.98 -11.65
C LEU A 56 -8.20 -1.66 -12.18
N PRO A 57 -8.23 -2.20 -13.42
CA PRO A 57 -9.42 -2.92 -13.89
C PRO A 57 -9.82 -4.11 -13.03
N GLN A 58 -8.85 -4.85 -12.50
CA GLN A 58 -9.13 -5.98 -11.62
C GLN A 58 -9.69 -5.51 -10.28
N LEU A 59 -9.13 -4.44 -9.71
CA LEU A 59 -9.65 -3.86 -8.47
C LEU A 59 -11.06 -3.33 -8.65
N GLU A 60 -11.34 -2.66 -9.76
CA GLU A 60 -12.68 -2.16 -10.07
C GLU A 60 -13.69 -3.29 -10.25
N SER A 61 -13.27 -4.44 -10.78
CA SER A 61 -14.16 -5.60 -10.92
C SER A 61 -14.62 -6.17 -9.58
N PHE A 62 -13.82 -6.01 -8.52
CA PHE A 62 -14.16 -6.49 -7.17
C PHE A 62 -14.86 -5.44 -6.31
N PHE A 63 -14.48 -4.19 -6.44
CA PHE A 63 -14.91 -3.13 -5.51
C PHE A 63 -15.80 -2.07 -6.18
N GLY A 64 -15.96 -2.12 -7.50
CA GLY A 64 -16.63 -1.06 -8.23
C GLY A 64 -15.72 0.17 -8.33
N GLU A 65 -16.21 1.31 -7.92
CA GLU A 65 -15.39 2.52 -7.88
C GLU A 65 -14.33 2.40 -6.79
N VAL A 66 -13.05 2.56 -7.17
CA VAL A 66 -11.90 2.39 -6.29
C VAL A 66 -11.37 3.75 -5.88
N ASN A 67 -11.38 4.03 -4.56
CA ASN A 67 -10.88 5.28 -4.01
C ASN A 67 -9.37 5.21 -3.78
N VAL A 68 -8.62 5.24 -4.88
CA VAL A 68 -7.16 5.24 -4.89
C VAL A 68 -6.68 6.41 -5.73
N LYS A 69 -5.81 7.24 -5.17
CA LYS A 69 -5.13 8.29 -5.94
C LYS A 69 -3.89 7.68 -6.58
N HIS A 70 -3.89 7.61 -7.90
CA HIS A 70 -2.79 7.08 -8.68
C HIS A 70 -2.09 8.20 -9.43
N VAL A 71 -0.78 8.32 -9.23
CA VAL A 71 0.09 9.26 -9.94
C VAL A 71 1.09 8.46 -10.75
N PHE A 72 1.14 8.73 -12.05
CA PHE A 72 2.09 8.08 -12.95
C PHE A 72 3.12 9.08 -13.44
N GLU A 73 4.39 8.71 -13.33
CA GLU A 73 5.52 9.45 -13.89
C GLU A 73 6.22 8.59 -14.92
N GLU A 74 6.22 9.02 -16.17
CA GLU A 74 6.94 8.33 -17.24
C GLU A 74 8.44 8.50 -17.05
N SER A 75 9.18 7.40 -17.08
CA SER A 75 10.64 7.42 -16.95
C SER A 75 11.28 6.23 -17.63
N ASP A 76 12.38 6.51 -18.34
CA ASP A 76 13.25 5.49 -18.95
C ASP A 76 14.38 5.06 -18.01
N GLU A 77 14.48 5.66 -16.84
CA GLU A 77 15.51 5.34 -15.85
C GLU A 77 15.42 3.86 -15.45
N PRO A 78 16.49 3.06 -15.65
CA PRO A 78 16.45 1.62 -15.35
C PRO A 78 16.33 1.33 -13.86
N LEU A 79 16.79 2.24 -12.99
CA LEU A 79 16.71 2.05 -11.54
C LEU A 79 15.47 2.73 -10.98
N PHE A 80 14.77 2.01 -10.11
CA PHE A 80 13.65 2.57 -9.36
C PHE A 80 14.17 3.22 -8.08
N HIS A 81 14.14 4.56 -8.05
CA HIS A 81 14.62 5.34 -6.90
C HIS A 81 13.54 5.46 -5.83
N ARG A 82 13.30 4.36 -5.11
CA ARG A 82 12.22 4.23 -4.15
C ARG A 82 12.21 5.36 -3.11
N GLN A 83 13.38 5.71 -2.57
CA GLN A 83 13.45 6.74 -1.53
C GLN A 83 13.08 8.12 -2.05
N LYS A 84 13.48 8.45 -3.27
CA LYS A 84 13.09 9.71 -3.92
C LYS A 84 11.57 9.78 -4.09
N VAL A 85 10.98 8.69 -4.57
CA VAL A 85 9.53 8.59 -4.80
C VAL A 85 8.79 8.72 -3.47
N LEU A 86 9.24 8.05 -2.42
CA LEU A 86 8.66 8.16 -1.08
C LEU A 86 8.72 9.58 -0.55
N ASN A 87 9.84 10.28 -0.71
CA ASN A 87 9.97 11.66 -0.25
C ASN A 87 8.96 12.58 -0.96
N GLU A 88 8.76 12.39 -2.24
CA GLU A 88 7.76 13.14 -3.00
C GLU A 88 6.34 12.82 -2.52
N MET A 89 6.06 11.56 -2.24
CA MET A 89 4.74 11.11 -1.78
C MET A 89 4.41 11.62 -0.38
N ILE A 90 5.38 11.69 0.51
CA ILE A 90 5.18 12.26 1.86
C ILE A 90 4.70 13.70 1.76
N VAL A 91 5.26 14.48 0.85
CA VAL A 91 4.84 15.87 0.62
C VAL A 91 3.43 15.93 0.03
N GLU A 92 3.07 14.98 -0.83
CA GLU A 92 1.73 14.93 -1.46
C GLU A 92 0.65 14.43 -0.51
N ALA A 93 0.99 13.61 0.48
CA ALA A 93 0.03 13.09 1.44
C ALA A 93 -0.58 14.24 2.25
N ASP A 94 -1.91 14.34 2.21
CA ASP A 94 -2.65 15.45 2.79
C ASP A 94 -3.39 15.03 4.08
N THR A 95 -2.76 14.19 4.87
CA THR A 95 -3.31 13.69 6.12
C THR A 95 -2.28 13.78 7.23
N GLU A 96 -2.76 13.78 8.46
CA GLU A 96 -1.92 13.88 9.65
C GLU A 96 -0.99 12.68 9.80
N ILE A 97 -1.47 11.49 9.42
CA ILE A 97 -0.72 10.24 9.54
C ILE A 97 -0.36 9.74 8.15
N VAL A 98 0.90 9.36 7.98
CA VAL A 98 1.40 8.77 6.74
C VAL A 98 1.92 7.37 7.03
N VAL A 99 1.47 6.39 6.26
CA VAL A 99 1.89 5.00 6.37
C VAL A 99 2.76 4.67 5.16
N ASN A 100 4.04 4.46 5.40
CA ASN A 100 4.94 3.95 4.38
C ASN A 100 4.66 2.46 4.20
N TYR A 101 4.10 2.09 3.06
CA TYR A 101 3.59 0.74 2.84
C TYR A 101 4.22 0.10 1.60
N ASP A 102 4.78 -1.08 1.79
CA ASP A 102 5.30 -1.88 0.69
C ASP A 102 4.16 -2.68 0.04
N CYS A 103 4.20 -2.81 -1.28
CA CYS A 103 3.14 -3.47 -2.04
C CYS A 103 3.11 -5.00 -1.92
N ASP A 104 3.97 -5.57 -1.10
CA ASP A 104 4.11 -7.02 -0.94
C ASP A 104 4.04 -7.48 0.52
N VAL A 105 3.54 -6.63 1.41
CA VAL A 105 3.46 -6.92 2.85
C VAL A 105 2.01 -6.87 3.31
N ILE A 106 1.58 -7.92 3.99
CA ILE A 106 0.28 -7.98 4.67
C ILE A 106 0.53 -8.42 6.10
N LEU A 107 0.01 -7.64 7.04
CA LEU A 107 0.12 -7.87 8.47
C LEU A 107 -1.24 -8.24 9.05
N PRO A 108 -1.29 -8.83 10.26
CA PRO A 108 -2.56 -8.96 10.98
C PRO A 108 -3.23 -7.61 11.16
N LEU A 109 -4.55 -7.56 11.05
CA LEU A 109 -5.31 -6.31 11.17
C LEU A 109 -5.00 -5.53 12.44
N GLU A 110 -4.87 -6.23 13.55
CA GLU A 110 -4.57 -5.63 14.85
C GLU A 110 -3.23 -4.89 14.88
N SER A 111 -2.27 -5.31 14.05
CA SER A 111 -0.98 -4.60 13.94
C SER A 111 -1.16 -3.19 13.35
N TYR A 112 -2.00 -3.07 12.33
CA TYR A 112 -2.33 -1.76 11.74
C TYR A 112 -3.04 -0.87 12.73
N VAL A 113 -4.04 -1.41 13.42
CA VAL A 113 -4.86 -0.66 14.38
C VAL A 113 -4.02 -0.21 15.56
N THR A 114 -3.19 -1.09 16.12
CA THR A 114 -2.32 -0.77 17.26
C THR A 114 -1.32 0.32 16.88
N ALA A 115 -0.70 0.22 15.71
CA ALA A 115 0.23 1.24 15.22
C ALA A 115 -0.48 2.58 15.01
N TYR A 116 -1.64 2.56 14.37
CA TYR A 116 -2.46 3.75 14.14
C TYR A 116 -2.85 4.44 15.45
N MET A 117 -3.34 3.68 16.42
CA MET A 117 -3.75 4.22 17.71
C MET A 117 -2.57 4.83 18.48
N GLY A 118 -1.40 4.19 18.41
CA GLY A 118 -0.18 4.71 19.04
C GLY A 118 0.23 6.09 18.50
N ILE A 119 0.06 6.31 17.21
CA ILE A 119 0.33 7.61 16.57
C ILE A 119 -0.81 8.59 16.87
N LYS A 120 -2.05 8.16 16.71
CA LYS A 120 -3.25 8.99 16.90
C LYS A 120 -3.33 9.58 18.30
N GLU A 121 -3.03 8.77 19.30
CA GLU A 121 -3.04 9.16 20.72
C GLU A 121 -1.74 9.88 21.13
N LYS A 122 -0.83 10.12 20.20
CA LYS A 122 0.46 10.80 20.41
C LYS A 122 1.35 10.12 21.46
N VAL A 123 1.21 8.79 21.60
CA VAL A 123 2.10 8.00 22.43
C VAL A 123 3.44 7.82 21.71
N TYR A 124 3.41 7.66 20.39
CA TYR A 124 4.59 7.50 19.55
C TYR A 124 4.53 8.44 18.36
N ASP A 125 5.69 8.88 17.89
CA ASP A 125 5.83 9.65 16.65
C ASP A 125 6.00 8.73 15.45
N VAL A 126 6.63 7.56 15.65
CA VAL A 126 6.85 6.55 14.63
C VAL A 126 6.58 5.17 15.23
N VAL A 127 5.89 4.32 14.48
CA VAL A 127 5.63 2.93 14.89
C VAL A 127 5.96 2.00 13.72
N TYR A 128 6.70 0.94 14.04
CA TYR A 128 6.89 -0.20 13.13
C TYR A 128 5.89 -1.28 13.53
N PRO A 129 4.89 -1.59 12.72
CA PRO A 129 3.80 -2.51 13.09
C PRO A 129 4.17 -3.99 12.96
N TYR A 130 5.46 -4.31 13.00
CA TYR A 130 5.98 -5.67 12.86
C TYR A 130 7.19 -5.86 13.78
N GLY A 131 7.44 -7.12 14.14
CA GLY A 131 8.57 -7.49 14.97
C GLY A 131 9.82 -7.89 14.17
N ASP A 132 10.66 -8.71 14.76
CA ASP A 132 11.88 -9.21 14.16
C ASP A 132 11.57 -10.03 12.89
N GLY A 133 12.53 -10.03 11.96
CA GLY A 133 12.38 -10.70 10.67
C GLY A 133 12.06 -12.19 10.75
N MET A 134 12.36 -12.83 11.89
CA MET A 134 12.03 -14.24 12.11
C MET A 134 10.52 -14.54 12.11
N TYR A 135 9.70 -13.51 12.31
CA TYR A 135 8.24 -13.63 12.27
C TYR A 135 7.66 -13.30 10.91
N GLN A 136 8.49 -12.93 9.97
CA GLN A 136 8.07 -12.66 8.59
C GLN A 136 8.12 -13.94 7.77
N ARG A 137 7.09 -14.19 7.01
CA ARG A 137 6.99 -15.38 6.18
C ARG A 137 6.68 -14.99 4.74
N GLN A 138 7.41 -15.60 3.81
CA GLN A 138 7.07 -15.48 2.41
C GLN A 138 5.81 -16.31 2.13
N VAL A 139 4.82 -15.68 1.51
CA VAL A 139 3.58 -16.33 1.10
C VAL A 139 3.79 -16.95 -0.27
N ASN A 140 3.42 -18.22 -0.42
CA ASN A 140 3.44 -18.92 -1.70
C ASN A 140 2.08 -18.78 -2.40
N ALA A 141 2.05 -19.06 -3.71
CA ALA A 141 0.83 -18.95 -4.49
C ALA A 141 -0.30 -19.86 -3.98
N GLU A 142 0.06 -20.94 -3.27
CA GLU A 142 -0.89 -21.92 -2.71
C GLU A 142 -1.45 -21.50 -1.35
N ASP A 143 -0.82 -20.54 -0.69
CA ASP A 143 -1.28 -20.06 0.61
C ASP A 143 -2.57 -19.26 0.44
N LYS A 144 -3.49 -19.47 1.36
CA LYS A 144 -4.71 -18.65 1.42
C LYS A 144 -4.43 -17.43 2.28
N ILE A 145 -4.56 -16.26 1.69
CA ILE A 145 -4.55 -15.01 2.44
C ILE A 145 -5.98 -14.82 2.94
N VAL A 146 -6.17 -15.11 4.20
CA VAL A 146 -7.48 -14.93 4.83
C VAL A 146 -7.65 -13.45 5.13
N SER A 147 -8.56 -12.81 4.41
CA SER A 147 -9.07 -11.51 4.83
C SER A 147 -9.88 -11.74 6.10
N ALA A 148 -9.46 -11.12 7.14
CA ALA A 148 -10.22 -11.17 8.38
C ALA A 148 -11.59 -10.52 8.22
#